data_6c5fd5169445c437e16787bc9ac310e6
#
_entry.id   6c5fd5169445c437e16787bc9ac310e6
#
_cell.length_a   1.000
_cell.length_b   1.000
_cell.length_c   1.000
_cell.angle_alpha   90.00
_cell.angle_beta   90.00
_cell.angle_gamma   90.00
#
_symmetry.space_group_name_H-M   'P 1'
#
loop_
_entity.id
_entity.type
_entity.pdbx_description
1 polymer ?
#
loop_
_entity_poly.entity_id
_entity_poly.type
_entity_poly.pdbx_seq_one_letter_code
_entity_poly.pdbx_strand_id
1 'polypeptide(L)'
;ELVWRDFYFMILYHHPHVRERAFKPDYDAIVWESGPHAEEIFQAWCDGRTGYPLVDAAMAQLNQTGYMHNRLRMVTASFLIKDLGIDWRWGERYFAEKLNDFDLAANNGGWQWASSSGCDAQPYFRIFNPLTQSEKFDPDGKFIRRYLPQLAKLSGKHIHAPWRVPAMELQMAGVTLGQNYPHPLLQHDEARARTLQRYAVVKKVTAEED
;
A
#
# COMPACT_ATOMS: atom_id res chain seq x y z
N GLU A 1 7.83 19.36 6.69
CA GLU A 1 7.56 18.17 7.51
C GLU A 1 7.05 18.57 8.91
N LEU A 2 7.71 19.49 9.67
CA LEU A 2 7.27 19.89 11.03
C LEU A 2 5.85 20.43 11.08
N VAL A 3 5.45 21.23 10.08
CA VAL A 3 4.07 21.78 9.97
C VAL A 3 3.04 20.65 9.82
N TRP A 4 3.36 19.61 9.03
CA TRP A 4 2.50 18.44 8.89
C TRP A 4 2.38 17.64 10.19
N ARG A 5 3.46 17.50 10.93
CA ARG A 5 3.44 16.86 12.25
C ARG A 5 2.51 17.62 13.21
N ASP A 6 2.67 18.93 13.33
CA ASP A 6 1.83 19.75 14.22
C ASP A 6 0.36 19.71 13.79
N PHE A 7 0.09 19.72 12.48
CA PHE A 7 -1.24 19.56 11.93
C PHE A 7 -1.90 18.24 12.35
N TYR A 8 -1.20 17.11 12.22
CA TYR A 8 -1.75 15.82 12.62
C TYR A 8 -1.92 15.69 14.15
N PHE A 9 -1.03 16.28 14.94
CA PHE A 9 -1.23 16.38 16.40
C PHE A 9 -2.51 17.16 16.75
N MET A 10 -2.75 18.27 16.05
CA MET A 10 -3.96 19.06 16.24
C MET A 10 -5.23 18.27 15.86
N ILE A 11 -5.18 17.54 14.74
CA ILE A 11 -6.28 16.67 14.31
C ILE A 11 -6.58 15.61 15.37
N LEU A 12 -5.57 14.89 15.83
CA LEU A 12 -5.74 13.84 16.84
C LEU A 12 -6.25 14.40 18.18
N TYR A 13 -5.80 15.59 18.57
CA TYR A 13 -6.24 16.25 19.81
C TYR A 13 -7.72 16.67 19.75
N HIS A 14 -8.16 17.31 18.65
CA HIS A 14 -9.53 17.78 18.50
C HIS A 14 -10.51 16.69 18.04
N HIS A 15 -10.03 15.65 17.39
CA HIS A 15 -10.82 14.55 16.82
C HIS A 15 -10.29 13.17 17.26
N PRO A 16 -10.30 12.85 18.59
CA PRO A 16 -9.69 11.61 19.10
C PRO A 16 -10.32 10.33 18.56
N HIS A 17 -11.54 10.42 18.01
CA HIS A 17 -12.23 9.28 17.38
C HIS A 17 -11.49 8.74 16.14
N VAL A 18 -10.61 9.54 15.50
CA VAL A 18 -9.85 9.12 14.31
C VAL A 18 -8.93 7.92 14.56
N ARG A 19 -8.65 7.60 15.82
CA ARG A 19 -7.92 6.39 16.20
C ARG A 19 -8.64 5.10 15.79
N GLU A 20 -9.97 5.13 15.79
CA GLU A 20 -10.81 3.95 15.60
C GLU A 20 -11.74 4.06 14.39
N ARG A 21 -12.04 5.31 13.97
CA ARG A 21 -12.99 5.60 12.90
C ARG A 21 -12.39 6.53 11.86
N ALA A 22 -13.03 6.58 10.70
CA ALA A 22 -12.70 7.55 9.68
C ALA A 22 -12.92 8.99 10.18
N PHE A 23 -12.05 9.93 9.79
CA PHE A 23 -12.28 11.35 10.04
C PHE A 23 -13.57 11.82 9.36
N LYS A 24 -13.81 11.34 8.12
CA LYS A 24 -15.08 11.52 7.39
C LYS A 24 -15.98 10.32 7.67
N PRO A 25 -17.06 10.45 8.45
CA PRO A 25 -17.88 9.32 8.92
C PRO A 25 -18.45 8.43 7.83
N ASP A 26 -18.79 8.99 6.66
CA ASP A 26 -19.36 8.27 5.51
C ASP A 26 -18.44 7.13 5.04
N TYR A 27 -17.14 7.27 5.26
CA TYR A 27 -16.14 6.26 4.89
C TYR A 27 -16.13 5.04 5.82
N ASP A 28 -16.77 5.13 6.98
CA ASP A 28 -16.96 3.95 7.85
C ASP A 28 -17.99 2.97 7.27
N ALA A 29 -18.79 3.38 6.28
CA ALA A 29 -19.70 2.51 5.55
C ALA A 29 -18.99 1.60 4.52
N ILE A 30 -17.68 1.76 4.30
CA ILE A 30 -16.92 0.94 3.36
C ILE A 30 -16.80 -0.48 3.92
N VAL A 31 -17.19 -1.47 3.08
CA VAL A 31 -17.03 -2.88 3.40
C VAL A 31 -15.67 -3.37 2.90
N TRP A 32 -14.79 -3.70 3.83
CA TRP A 32 -13.46 -4.22 3.56
C TRP A 32 -13.47 -5.74 3.37
N GLU A 33 -12.44 -6.28 2.70
CA GLU A 33 -12.22 -7.71 2.65
C GLU A 33 -12.02 -8.26 4.08
N SER A 34 -12.53 -9.46 4.35
CA SER A 34 -12.50 -10.09 5.66
C SER A 34 -12.41 -11.61 5.56
N GLY A 35 -12.13 -12.27 6.68
CA GLY A 35 -12.00 -13.71 6.77
C GLY A 35 -10.62 -14.23 6.33
N PRO A 36 -10.45 -15.57 6.24
CA PRO A 36 -9.14 -16.20 6.06
C PRO A 36 -8.38 -15.73 4.83
N HIS A 37 -9.07 -15.47 3.72
CA HIS A 37 -8.41 -14.96 2.51
C HIS A 37 -7.85 -13.55 2.71
N ALA A 38 -8.57 -12.66 3.40
CA ALA A 38 -8.08 -11.32 3.71
C ALA A 38 -6.83 -11.38 4.62
N GLU A 39 -6.82 -12.29 5.59
CA GLU A 39 -5.67 -12.53 6.47
C GLU A 39 -4.46 -13.04 5.69
N GLU A 40 -4.67 -13.97 4.74
CA GLU A 40 -3.61 -14.51 3.89
C GLU A 40 -2.96 -13.42 3.02
N ILE A 41 -3.75 -12.61 2.31
CA ILE A 41 -3.22 -11.54 1.45
C ILE A 41 -2.61 -10.40 2.26
N PHE A 42 -3.13 -10.11 3.45
CA PHE A 42 -2.52 -9.18 4.39
C PHE A 42 -1.16 -9.67 4.86
N GLN A 43 -1.04 -10.96 5.24
CA GLN A 43 0.23 -11.53 5.63
C GLN A 43 1.25 -11.52 4.48
N ALA A 44 0.81 -11.81 3.25
CA ALA A 44 1.67 -11.71 2.09
C ALA A 44 2.18 -10.26 1.86
N TRP A 45 1.35 -9.26 2.11
CA TRP A 45 1.76 -7.86 2.09
C TRP A 45 2.76 -7.55 3.21
N CYS A 46 2.50 -7.98 4.44
CA CYS A 46 3.42 -7.82 5.56
C CYS A 46 4.80 -8.42 5.27
N ASP A 47 4.84 -9.59 4.64
CA ASP A 47 6.06 -10.32 4.31
C ASP A 47 6.79 -9.79 3.07
N GLY A 48 6.21 -8.82 2.34
CA GLY A 48 6.75 -8.34 1.07
C GLY A 48 6.73 -9.41 -0.02
N ARG A 49 5.62 -10.13 -0.14
CA ARG A 49 5.37 -11.21 -1.11
C ARG A 49 4.13 -10.99 -1.95
N THR A 50 3.89 -9.75 -2.35
CA THR A 50 2.72 -9.37 -3.16
C THR A 50 2.89 -9.70 -4.65
N GLY A 51 4.13 -9.91 -5.09
CA GLY A 51 4.50 -10.04 -6.49
C GLY A 51 4.66 -8.70 -7.22
N TYR A 52 4.53 -7.58 -6.53
CA TYR A 52 4.79 -6.23 -7.02
C TYR A 52 6.12 -5.71 -6.45
N PRO A 53 7.21 -5.70 -7.23
CA PRO A 53 8.58 -5.53 -6.71
C PRO A 53 8.81 -4.27 -5.89
N LEU A 54 8.23 -3.13 -6.26
CA LEU A 54 8.40 -1.91 -5.46
C LEU A 54 7.72 -2.01 -4.09
N VAL A 55 6.53 -2.62 -4.03
CA VAL A 55 5.81 -2.87 -2.78
C VAL A 55 6.59 -3.84 -1.91
N ASP A 56 7.03 -4.96 -2.50
CA ASP A 56 7.77 -6.01 -1.79
C ASP A 56 9.12 -5.50 -1.27
N ALA A 57 9.84 -4.73 -2.07
CA ALA A 57 11.11 -4.10 -1.65
C ALA A 57 10.91 -3.10 -0.50
N ALA A 58 9.82 -2.33 -0.54
CA ALA A 58 9.49 -1.37 0.51
C ALA A 58 9.15 -2.08 1.83
N MET A 59 8.36 -3.15 1.78
CA MET A 59 8.04 -3.97 2.96
C MET A 59 9.27 -4.70 3.49
N ALA A 60 10.14 -5.22 2.61
CA ALA A 60 11.42 -5.80 3.00
C ALA A 60 12.32 -4.78 3.71
N GLN A 61 12.39 -3.53 3.20
CA GLN A 61 13.11 -2.45 3.88
C GLN A 61 12.55 -2.19 5.28
N LEU A 62 11.23 -2.04 5.41
CA LEU A 62 10.58 -1.82 6.69
C LEU A 62 10.93 -2.92 7.69
N ASN A 63 10.77 -4.18 7.28
CA ASN A 63 11.00 -5.33 8.14
C ASN A 63 12.47 -5.50 8.57
N GLN A 64 13.41 -5.11 7.70
CA GLN A 64 14.85 -5.22 7.98
C GLN A 64 15.39 -4.05 8.80
N THR A 65 14.83 -2.84 8.64
CA THR A 65 15.46 -1.62 9.13
C THR A 65 14.59 -0.79 10.08
N GLY A 66 13.29 -1.07 10.16
CA GLY A 66 12.32 -0.22 10.86
C GLY A 66 12.12 1.15 10.21
N TYR A 67 12.55 1.32 8.95
CA TYR A 67 12.42 2.58 8.22
C TYR A 67 11.82 2.36 6.84
N MET A 68 11.01 3.32 6.40
CA MET A 68 10.48 3.39 5.03
C MET A 68 10.36 4.85 4.60
N HIS A 69 10.88 5.21 3.44
CA HIS A 69 10.75 6.56 2.88
C HIS A 69 9.27 6.93 2.66
N ASN A 70 8.90 8.19 2.89
CA ASN A 70 7.51 8.66 2.81
C ASN A 70 6.79 8.24 1.52
N ARG A 71 7.42 8.37 0.36
CA ARG A 71 6.81 7.95 -0.92
C ARG A 71 6.43 6.46 -0.93
N LEU A 72 7.25 5.61 -0.34
CA LEU A 72 6.98 4.18 -0.26
C LEU A 72 5.86 3.86 0.73
N ARG A 73 5.77 4.61 1.84
CA ARG A 73 4.61 4.51 2.77
C ARG A 73 3.30 4.77 2.03
N MET A 74 3.26 5.81 1.19
CA MET A 74 2.08 6.12 0.37
C MET A 74 1.74 5.01 -0.63
N VAL A 75 2.75 4.45 -1.31
CA VAL A 75 2.56 3.38 -2.30
C VAL A 75 2.08 2.10 -1.64
N THR A 76 2.73 1.66 -0.57
CA THR A 76 2.39 0.41 0.15
C THR A 76 1.04 0.50 0.84
N ALA A 77 0.70 1.65 1.43
CA ALA A 77 -0.61 1.88 2.03
C ALA A 77 -1.72 1.90 0.98
N SER A 78 -1.52 2.62 -0.13
CA SER A 78 -2.47 2.61 -1.24
C SER A 78 -2.68 1.21 -1.81
N PHE A 79 -1.62 0.41 -1.93
CA PHE A 79 -1.70 -0.96 -2.41
C PHE A 79 -2.54 -1.84 -1.46
N LEU A 80 -2.26 -1.79 -0.15
CA LEU A 80 -3.04 -2.54 0.85
C LEU A 80 -4.54 -2.20 0.77
N ILE A 81 -4.85 -0.91 0.77
CA ILE A 81 -6.23 -0.43 0.88
C ILE A 81 -6.97 -0.58 -0.45
N LYS A 82 -6.35 -0.12 -1.54
CA LYS A 82 -7.05 0.07 -2.83
C LYS A 82 -6.84 -1.05 -3.82
N ASP A 83 -5.77 -1.81 -3.72
CA ASP A 83 -5.56 -3.00 -4.56
C ASP A 83 -6.01 -4.26 -3.83
N LEU A 84 -5.57 -4.48 -2.58
CA LEU A 84 -5.99 -5.65 -1.80
C LEU A 84 -7.37 -5.50 -1.14
N GLY A 85 -7.85 -4.28 -0.93
CA GLY A 85 -9.16 -4.03 -0.30
C GLY A 85 -9.19 -4.26 1.20
N ILE A 86 -8.04 -4.26 1.86
CA ILE A 86 -7.90 -4.48 3.30
C ILE A 86 -8.13 -3.18 4.06
N ASP A 87 -8.75 -3.29 5.24
CA ASP A 87 -8.97 -2.17 6.14
C ASP A 87 -7.64 -1.48 6.48
N TRP A 88 -7.61 -0.16 6.32
CA TRP A 88 -6.45 0.67 6.59
C TRP A 88 -5.91 0.51 8.02
N ARG A 89 -6.77 0.17 8.99
CA ARG A 89 -6.39 -0.02 10.40
C ARG A 89 -5.44 -1.21 10.59
N TRP A 90 -5.48 -2.21 9.71
CA TRP A 90 -4.55 -3.34 9.76
C TRP A 90 -3.13 -2.89 9.42
N GLY A 91 -2.99 -2.12 8.35
CA GLY A 91 -1.70 -1.58 7.94
C GLY A 91 -1.16 -0.53 8.91
N GLU A 92 -2.04 0.31 9.45
CA GLU A 92 -1.70 1.32 10.47
C GLU A 92 -1.06 0.67 11.70
N ARG A 93 -1.66 -0.40 12.22
CA ARG A 93 -1.11 -1.17 13.34
C ARG A 93 0.22 -1.82 12.99
N TYR A 94 0.33 -2.42 11.81
CA TYR A 94 1.58 -3.03 11.37
C TYR A 94 2.73 -2.01 11.29
N PHE A 95 2.46 -0.82 10.78
CA PHE A 95 3.45 0.26 10.75
C PHE A 95 3.80 0.75 12.15
N ALA A 96 2.82 0.82 13.06
CA ALA A 96 3.07 1.19 14.46
C ALA A 96 4.05 0.22 15.16
N GLU A 97 3.97 -1.07 14.83
CA GLU A 97 4.85 -2.10 15.39
C GLU A 97 6.25 -2.11 14.76
N LYS A 98 6.37 -1.70 13.49
CA LYS A 98 7.61 -1.85 12.71
C LYS A 98 8.45 -0.59 12.58
N LEU A 99 7.83 0.59 12.59
CA LEU A 99 8.53 1.85 12.35
C LEU A 99 9.27 2.34 13.59
N ASN A 100 10.57 2.60 13.47
CA ASN A 100 11.37 3.22 14.51
C ASN A 100 11.00 4.69 14.78
N ASP A 101 10.45 5.36 13.76
CA ASP A 101 9.99 6.76 13.84
C ASP A 101 8.47 6.85 14.03
N PHE A 102 7.86 5.81 14.62
CA PHE A 102 6.42 5.79 14.86
C PHE A 102 5.96 6.98 15.69
N ASP A 103 4.94 7.64 15.17
CA ASP A 103 4.12 8.65 15.84
C ASP A 103 2.65 8.40 15.49
N LEU A 104 1.80 8.29 16.49
CA LEU A 104 0.39 7.92 16.28
C LEU A 104 -0.33 8.91 15.38
N ALA A 105 -0.14 10.21 15.60
CA ALA A 105 -0.86 11.24 14.84
C ALA A 105 -0.46 11.23 13.36
N ALA A 106 0.85 11.19 13.08
CA ALA A 106 1.38 11.15 11.72
C ALA A 106 1.05 9.83 11.00
N ASN A 107 1.17 8.69 11.70
CA ASN A 107 0.85 7.39 11.13
C ASN A 107 -0.64 7.28 10.79
N ASN A 108 -1.52 7.59 11.74
CA ASN A 108 -2.97 7.60 11.53
C ASN A 108 -3.38 8.55 10.39
N GLY A 109 -2.89 9.80 10.42
CA GLY A 109 -3.17 10.77 9.36
C GLY A 109 -2.72 10.30 7.98
N GLY A 110 -1.54 9.70 7.86
CA GLY A 110 -1.02 9.15 6.61
C GLY A 110 -1.85 7.97 6.08
N TRP A 111 -2.27 7.06 6.96
CA TRP A 111 -3.13 5.94 6.59
C TRP A 111 -4.54 6.39 6.17
N GLN A 112 -5.13 7.34 6.88
CA GLN A 112 -6.43 7.92 6.50
C GLN A 112 -6.34 8.77 5.22
N TRP A 113 -5.20 9.42 4.97
CA TRP A 113 -4.94 10.07 3.69
C TRP A 113 -4.96 9.05 2.53
N ALA A 114 -4.29 7.90 2.69
CA ALA A 114 -4.25 6.84 1.69
C ALA A 114 -5.62 6.18 1.48
N SER A 115 -6.42 6.02 2.53
CA SER A 115 -7.78 5.47 2.47
C SER A 115 -8.83 6.46 1.97
N SER A 116 -8.46 7.72 1.75
CA SER A 116 -9.37 8.82 1.35
C SER A 116 -10.36 9.26 2.43
N SER A 117 -10.21 8.78 3.65
CA SER A 117 -11.12 9.02 4.78
C SER A 117 -10.68 10.13 5.73
N GLY A 118 -9.46 10.64 5.56
CA GLY A 118 -8.86 11.67 6.42
C GLY A 118 -9.35 13.09 6.14
N CYS A 119 -8.94 14.02 7.00
CA CYS A 119 -9.30 15.45 6.89
C CYS A 119 -8.79 16.10 5.61
N ASP A 120 -7.56 15.77 5.18
CA ASP A 120 -6.91 16.25 3.94
C ASP A 120 -6.58 15.06 3.04
N ALA A 121 -7.54 14.16 2.86
CA ALA A 121 -7.34 12.94 2.12
C ALA A 121 -7.41 13.16 0.62
N GLN A 122 -6.59 12.40 -0.11
CA GLN A 122 -6.70 12.36 -1.56
C GLN A 122 -8.06 11.79 -2.00
N PRO A 123 -8.58 12.21 -3.17
CA PRO A 123 -9.80 11.66 -3.71
C PRO A 123 -9.76 10.13 -3.83
N TYR A 124 -10.84 9.43 -3.49
CA TYR A 124 -10.88 7.96 -3.49
C TYR A 124 -10.57 7.33 -4.85
N PHE A 125 -10.89 8.00 -5.94
CA PHE A 125 -10.63 7.53 -7.31
C PHE A 125 -9.16 7.66 -7.73
N ARG A 126 -8.31 8.35 -6.95
CA ARG A 126 -6.88 8.43 -7.18
C ARG A 126 -6.22 7.16 -6.58
N ILE A 127 -6.10 6.15 -7.40
CA ILE A 127 -5.51 4.86 -7.08
C ILE A 127 -4.12 4.81 -7.70
N PHE A 128 -3.08 4.59 -6.89
CA PHE A 128 -1.73 4.47 -7.41
C PHE A 128 -1.57 3.17 -8.17
N ASN A 129 -1.08 3.25 -9.41
CA ASN A 129 -0.65 2.05 -10.13
C ASN A 129 0.76 1.69 -9.65
N PRO A 130 0.96 0.54 -8.99
CA PRO A 130 2.25 0.19 -8.39
C PRO A 130 3.37 0.02 -9.43
N LEU A 131 3.04 -0.39 -10.65
CA LEU A 131 4.01 -0.51 -11.74
C LEU A 131 4.50 0.88 -12.19
N THR A 132 3.58 1.80 -12.47
CA THR A 132 3.93 3.18 -12.86
C THR A 132 4.71 3.90 -11.76
N GLN A 133 4.36 3.66 -10.47
CA GLN A 133 5.13 4.20 -9.35
C GLN A 133 6.55 3.62 -9.33
N SER A 134 6.69 2.33 -9.58
CA SER A 134 8.00 1.64 -9.65
C SER A 134 8.88 2.23 -10.74
N GLU A 135 8.38 2.32 -11.96
CA GLU A 135 9.11 2.88 -13.11
C GLU A 135 9.51 4.33 -12.91
N LYS A 136 8.63 5.13 -12.26
CA LYS A 136 8.88 6.55 -12.02
C LYS A 136 9.92 6.83 -10.93
N PHE A 137 9.88 6.08 -9.82
CA PHE A 137 10.66 6.39 -8.62
C PHE A 137 11.90 5.51 -8.43
N ASP A 138 11.99 4.40 -9.15
CA ASP A 138 13.16 3.52 -9.20
C ASP A 138 13.44 3.04 -10.63
N PRO A 139 13.59 3.96 -11.61
CA PRO A 139 13.65 3.61 -13.04
C PRO A 139 14.73 2.58 -13.38
N ASP A 140 15.84 2.61 -12.66
CA ASP A 140 16.95 1.65 -12.81
C ASP A 140 16.77 0.38 -11.97
N GLY A 141 15.75 0.28 -11.13
CA GLY A 141 15.53 -0.82 -10.20
C GLY A 141 16.61 -0.95 -9.11
N LYS A 142 17.28 0.15 -8.74
CA LYS A 142 18.35 0.13 -7.73
C LYS A 142 17.83 -0.21 -6.35
N PHE A 143 16.70 0.39 -5.98
CA PHE A 143 16.05 0.12 -4.70
C PHE A 143 15.52 -1.32 -4.64
N ILE A 144 14.85 -1.76 -5.71
CA ILE A 144 14.33 -3.12 -5.82
C ILE A 144 15.49 -4.13 -5.67
N ARG A 145 16.60 -3.97 -6.42
CA ARG A 145 17.76 -4.87 -6.34
C ARG A 145 18.37 -4.96 -4.95
N ARG A 146 18.36 -3.84 -4.21
CA ARG A 146 18.92 -3.78 -2.86
C ARG A 146 18.14 -4.65 -1.88
N TYR A 147 16.82 -4.65 -1.97
CA TYR A 147 15.96 -5.33 -1.00
C TYR A 147 15.39 -6.67 -1.51
N LEU A 148 15.46 -6.90 -2.82
CA LEU A 148 15.05 -8.13 -3.48
C LEU A 148 16.20 -8.67 -4.36
N PRO A 149 17.28 -9.18 -3.73
CA PRO A 149 18.50 -9.62 -4.46
C PRO A 149 18.22 -10.74 -5.47
N GLN A 150 17.16 -11.54 -5.30
CA GLN A 150 16.73 -12.55 -6.25
C GLN A 150 16.33 -11.98 -7.60
N LEU A 151 15.94 -10.70 -7.67
CA LEU A 151 15.58 -9.99 -8.91
C LEU A 151 16.76 -9.22 -9.53
N ALA A 152 17.93 -9.22 -8.89
CA ALA A 152 19.04 -8.32 -9.23
C ALA A 152 19.56 -8.46 -10.67
N LYS A 153 19.43 -9.64 -11.27
CA LYS A 153 19.91 -9.92 -12.63
C LYS A 153 18.89 -9.56 -13.73
N LEU A 154 17.65 -9.21 -13.38
CA LEU A 154 16.69 -8.72 -14.36
C LEU A 154 17.11 -7.35 -14.90
N SER A 155 16.83 -7.09 -16.18
CA SER A 155 17.04 -5.78 -16.78
C SER A 155 16.24 -4.68 -16.07
N GLY A 156 16.66 -3.42 -16.16
CA GLY A 156 15.97 -2.30 -15.53
C GLY A 156 14.48 -2.23 -15.91
N LYS A 157 14.15 -2.54 -17.16
CA LYS A 157 12.75 -2.55 -17.63
C LYS A 157 11.93 -3.72 -17.09
N HIS A 158 12.52 -4.88 -16.95
CA HIS A 158 11.85 -6.13 -16.57
C HIS A 158 11.72 -6.32 -15.05
N ILE A 159 12.57 -5.64 -14.28
CA ILE A 159 12.57 -5.76 -12.81
C ILE A 159 11.27 -5.25 -12.16
N HIS A 160 10.54 -4.36 -12.83
CA HIS A 160 9.30 -3.77 -12.31
C HIS A 160 8.10 -4.71 -12.41
N ALA A 161 8.12 -5.66 -13.38
CA ALA A 161 7.02 -6.59 -13.66
C ALA A 161 7.54 -7.97 -14.08
N PRO A 162 8.15 -8.75 -13.17
CA PRO A 162 8.72 -10.06 -13.48
C PRO A 162 7.74 -11.02 -14.16
N TRP A 163 6.45 -10.94 -13.82
CA TRP A 163 5.41 -11.80 -14.40
C TRP A 163 5.12 -11.53 -15.90
N ARG A 164 5.68 -10.44 -16.47
CA ARG A 164 5.57 -10.09 -17.90
C ARG A 164 6.83 -10.48 -18.68
N VAL A 165 7.82 -11.02 -18.01
CA VAL A 165 9.12 -11.34 -18.61
C VAL A 165 9.07 -12.71 -19.28
N PRO A 166 9.64 -12.89 -20.49
CA PRO A 166 9.74 -14.19 -21.12
C PRO A 166 10.44 -15.23 -20.23
N ALA A 167 9.96 -16.47 -20.26
CA ALA A 167 10.46 -17.55 -19.40
C ALA A 167 11.98 -17.77 -19.52
N MET A 168 12.53 -17.67 -20.76
CA MET A 168 13.97 -17.79 -21.00
C MET A 168 14.78 -16.73 -20.25
N GLU A 169 14.32 -15.48 -20.24
CA GLU A 169 15.00 -14.39 -19.55
C GLU A 169 14.91 -14.53 -18.03
N LEU A 170 13.75 -14.94 -17.50
CA LEU A 170 13.60 -15.29 -16.09
C LEU A 170 14.59 -16.39 -15.69
N GLN A 171 14.71 -17.43 -16.49
CA GLN A 171 15.64 -18.53 -16.25
C GLN A 171 17.09 -18.05 -16.23
N MET A 172 17.50 -17.22 -17.20
CA MET A 172 18.84 -16.63 -17.26
C MET A 172 19.13 -15.73 -16.05
N ALA A 173 18.11 -15.03 -15.55
CA ALA A 173 18.22 -14.22 -14.34
C ALA A 173 18.17 -15.04 -13.05
N GLY A 174 17.87 -16.35 -13.13
CA GLY A 174 17.70 -17.23 -11.97
C GLY A 174 16.40 -16.98 -11.20
N VAL A 175 15.38 -16.43 -11.86
CA VAL A 175 14.08 -16.14 -11.26
C VAL A 175 13.08 -17.22 -11.65
N THR A 176 12.43 -17.83 -10.65
CA THR A 176 11.35 -18.79 -10.84
C THR A 176 10.12 -18.30 -10.08
N LEU A 177 9.12 -17.81 -10.83
CA LEU A 177 7.88 -17.34 -10.23
C LEU A 177 7.15 -18.48 -9.50
N GLY A 178 6.63 -18.15 -8.32
CA GLY A 178 6.01 -19.12 -7.42
C GLY A 178 7.00 -19.90 -6.54
N GLN A 179 8.32 -19.72 -6.76
CA GLN A 179 9.36 -20.37 -5.95
C GLN A 179 10.23 -19.34 -5.22
N ASN A 180 11.13 -18.65 -5.93
CA ASN A 180 12.02 -17.67 -5.30
C ASN A 180 11.52 -16.22 -5.42
N TYR A 181 10.49 -15.98 -6.24
CA TYR A 181 9.71 -14.75 -6.25
C TYR A 181 8.22 -15.08 -6.53
N PRO A 182 7.26 -14.44 -5.83
CA PRO A 182 5.85 -14.77 -5.98
C PRO A 182 5.27 -14.31 -7.33
N HIS A 183 4.18 -14.96 -7.74
CA HIS A 183 3.27 -14.38 -8.73
C HIS A 183 2.55 -13.17 -8.12
N PRO A 184 2.09 -12.19 -8.92
CA PRO A 184 1.28 -11.10 -8.40
C PRO A 184 -0.02 -11.64 -7.79
N LEU A 185 -0.36 -11.16 -6.58
CA LEU A 185 -1.58 -11.55 -5.85
C LEU A 185 -2.87 -11.19 -6.61
N LEU A 186 -2.80 -10.19 -7.48
CA LEU A 186 -3.94 -9.68 -8.23
C LEU A 186 -3.50 -8.95 -9.51
N GLN A 187 -4.47 -8.63 -10.35
CA GLN A 187 -4.29 -7.71 -11.47
C GLN A 187 -4.78 -6.31 -11.07
N HIS A 188 -3.93 -5.30 -11.21
CA HIS A 188 -4.20 -3.93 -10.77
C HIS A 188 -5.50 -3.34 -11.38
N ASP A 189 -5.73 -3.57 -12.68
CA ASP A 189 -6.91 -3.00 -13.36
C ASP A 189 -8.22 -3.57 -12.81
N GLU A 190 -8.25 -4.86 -12.48
CA GLU A 190 -9.41 -5.52 -11.85
C GLU A 190 -9.59 -5.00 -10.40
N ALA A 191 -8.50 -4.89 -9.65
CA ALA A 191 -8.51 -4.35 -8.29
C ALA A 191 -9.02 -2.91 -8.27
N ARG A 192 -8.58 -2.10 -9.22
CA ARG A 192 -9.06 -0.73 -9.40
C ARG A 192 -10.57 -0.67 -9.63
N ALA A 193 -11.11 -1.54 -10.48
CA ALA A 193 -12.55 -1.59 -10.73
C ALA A 193 -13.32 -1.97 -9.45
N ARG A 194 -12.88 -3.01 -8.72
CA ARG A 194 -13.46 -3.39 -7.42
C ARG A 194 -13.43 -2.25 -6.41
N THR A 195 -12.34 -1.52 -6.33
CA THR A 195 -12.20 -0.40 -5.41
C THR A 195 -13.14 0.74 -5.74
N LEU A 196 -13.33 1.10 -6.99
CA LEU A 196 -14.30 2.12 -7.37
C LEU A 196 -15.73 1.71 -6.99
N GLN A 197 -16.08 0.42 -7.10
CA GLN A 197 -17.38 -0.10 -6.64
C GLN A 197 -17.49 -0.05 -5.11
N ARG A 198 -16.44 -0.47 -4.38
CA ARG A 198 -16.38 -0.44 -2.91
C ARG A 198 -16.61 0.96 -2.36
N TYR A 199 -15.97 1.96 -2.95
CA TYR A 199 -16.12 3.36 -2.53
C TYR A 199 -17.40 4.05 -3.02
N ALA A 200 -18.19 3.43 -3.90
CA ALA A 200 -19.43 4.02 -4.38
C ALA A 200 -20.49 4.21 -3.27
N VAL A 201 -20.37 3.47 -2.18
CA VAL A 201 -21.23 3.60 -1.00
C VAL A 201 -21.13 5.02 -0.37
N VAL A 202 -19.95 5.62 -0.36
CA VAL A 202 -19.70 6.95 0.20
C VAL A 202 -20.57 8.02 -0.49
N LYS A 203 -20.77 7.91 -1.81
CA LYS A 203 -21.63 8.86 -2.55
C LYS A 203 -23.12 8.69 -2.25
N LYS A 204 -23.55 7.47 -1.84
CA LYS A 204 -24.95 7.20 -1.51
C LYS A 204 -25.30 7.80 -0.14
N VAL A 205 -24.39 7.69 0.82
CA VAL A 205 -24.58 8.26 2.17
C VAL A 205 -24.71 9.78 2.09
N THR A 206 -23.83 10.45 1.36
CA THR A 206 -23.87 11.92 1.18
C THR A 206 -25.15 12.40 0.46
N ALA A 207 -25.78 11.58 -0.37
CA ALA A 207 -27.00 11.93 -1.11
C ALA A 207 -28.30 11.68 -0.32
N GLU A 208 -28.23 10.95 0.81
CA GLU A 208 -29.37 10.70 1.71
C GLU A 208 -29.44 11.73 2.85
N GLU A 209 -28.39 12.54 3.05
CA GLU A 209 -28.31 13.60 4.06
C GLU A 209 -28.63 15.01 3.51
N ASP A 210 -28.73 15.20 2.18
CA ASP A 210 -29.17 16.44 1.50
C ASP A 210 -30.70 16.38 1.17
#